data_efa235279ba596090b1a21481c08d404
#
_entry.id   efa235279ba596090b1a21481c08d404
#
_cell.length_a   1.000
_cell.length_b   1.000
_cell.length_c   1.000
_cell.angle_alpha   90.00
_cell.angle_beta   90.00
_cell.angle_gamma   90.00
#
_symmetry.space_group_name_H-M   'P 1'
#
loop_
_entity.id
_entity.type
_entity.pdbx_description
1 polymer ?
#
loop_
_entity_poly.entity_id
_entity_poly.type
_entity_poly.pdbx_seq_one_letter_code
_entity_poly.pdbx_strand_id
1 'polypeptide(L)'
;MRNSYLLILAFPLAVGAQWNKHVIVESSGMINSAVAADWNGDGRMDVIASLDDKVILFEGPEWGAHTLHVFGSGQSRNKPRSACIHSCLMDVDGDGDQDFIGSNNTVFWLECPAKRLGGPWKYRTVDDEILGTHCLITADVNQDGQIDLIANSGRTAEKTSIPNSLTWLQVPQNPHSAECWIRHVFARGDAPGASHYTGFGDVNGDGRPDISCAAKGGDAFPGGEWFAWWEQPKDPTQAWEKHLLAVNQPGATNIMPADLDGDGHTDYFATRGHGQGVLWFKGPKFVQIEIDPEIIFPHSLDLGDLDNDGDLDAVTSSKDPVDVTAWYENNGRGKFTRRVIASKQGSYDTRAIDMDNDGDKDILIAGHTSNNVVWLENPLNNQER
;
A
#
# COMPACT_ATOMS: atom_id res chain seq x y z
N MET A 1 -11.93 -24.57 61.00
CA MET A 1 -11.41 -23.36 60.31
C MET A 1 -10.48 -23.85 59.23
N ARG A 2 -10.93 -23.83 57.97
CA ARG A 2 -10.09 -24.20 56.82
C ARG A 2 -9.64 -22.91 56.16
N ASN A 3 -8.35 -22.62 56.23
CA ASN A 3 -7.74 -21.49 55.51
C ASN A 3 -7.61 -21.88 54.04
N SER A 4 -8.40 -21.25 53.17
CA SER A 4 -8.23 -21.29 51.71
C SER A 4 -7.20 -20.25 51.32
N TYR A 5 -6.01 -20.69 50.96
CA TYR A 5 -5.01 -19.81 50.31
C TYR A 5 -5.41 -19.63 48.83
N LEU A 6 -5.74 -18.41 48.46
CA LEU A 6 -5.91 -18.01 47.11
C LEU A 6 -4.53 -17.91 46.44
N LEU A 7 -4.19 -18.86 45.58
CA LEU A 7 -2.97 -18.82 44.79
C LEU A 7 -3.19 -17.79 43.67
N ILE A 8 -2.66 -16.60 43.84
CA ILE A 8 -2.59 -15.60 42.75
C ILE A 8 -1.46 -16.06 41.84
N LEU A 9 -1.80 -16.70 40.73
CA LEU A 9 -0.88 -16.91 39.61
C LEU A 9 -0.62 -15.55 38.99
N ALA A 10 0.48 -14.91 39.32
CA ALA A 10 1.03 -13.81 38.56
C ALA A 10 1.55 -14.41 37.23
N PHE A 11 0.80 -14.24 36.14
CA PHE A 11 1.36 -14.44 34.83
C PHE A 11 2.44 -13.37 34.63
N PRO A 12 3.67 -13.74 34.25
CA PRO A 12 4.62 -12.74 33.83
C PRO A 12 4.01 -11.97 32.64
N LEU A 13 3.97 -10.65 32.75
CA LEU A 13 3.80 -9.79 31.60
C LEU A 13 4.90 -10.21 30.63
N ALA A 14 4.52 -10.86 29.54
CA ALA A 14 5.44 -11.09 28.44
C ALA A 14 5.96 -9.71 28.04
N VAL A 15 7.25 -9.47 28.28
CA VAL A 15 7.98 -8.39 27.63
C VAL A 15 7.80 -8.72 26.15
N GLY A 16 7.00 -7.94 25.43
CA GLY A 16 6.73 -8.20 24.03
C GLY A 16 8.05 -8.41 23.31
N ALA A 17 8.18 -9.51 22.59
CA ALA A 17 9.38 -9.80 21.84
C ALA A 17 9.64 -8.61 20.89
N GLN A 18 10.90 -8.21 20.81
CA GLN A 18 11.28 -7.01 20.05
C GLN A 18 11.39 -7.38 18.58
N TRP A 19 10.74 -6.59 17.71
CA TRP A 19 10.91 -6.68 16.27
C TRP A 19 12.35 -6.30 15.90
N ASN A 20 13.01 -7.15 15.13
CA ASN A 20 14.38 -6.92 14.69
C ASN A 20 14.37 -6.12 13.39
N LYS A 21 15.17 -5.05 13.34
CA LYS A 21 15.28 -4.21 12.15
C LYS A 21 16.46 -4.62 11.29
N HIS A 22 16.17 -5.02 10.06
CA HIS A 22 17.16 -5.35 9.02
C HIS A 22 17.21 -4.24 7.98
N VAL A 23 18.41 -3.75 7.69
CA VAL A 23 18.63 -2.69 6.70
C VAL A 23 19.01 -3.32 5.38
N ILE A 24 18.18 -3.10 4.34
CA ILE A 24 18.44 -3.53 2.97
C ILE A 24 19.37 -2.52 2.29
N VAL A 25 19.02 -1.24 2.36
CA VAL A 25 19.84 -0.15 1.82
C VAL A 25 19.61 1.15 2.57
N GLU A 26 20.66 1.96 2.69
CA GLU A 26 20.58 3.37 3.07
C GLU A 26 20.83 4.26 1.85
N SER A 27 20.15 5.39 1.77
CA SER A 27 20.21 6.34 0.66
C SER A 27 20.43 7.77 1.16
N SER A 28 20.91 8.64 0.31
CA SER A 28 20.94 10.08 0.57
C SER A 28 19.63 10.78 0.24
N GLY A 29 18.70 10.09 -0.42
CA GLY A 29 17.41 10.60 -0.89
C GLY A 29 16.23 9.81 -0.33
N MET A 30 15.04 10.41 -0.48
CA MET A 30 13.78 9.80 -0.05
C MET A 30 13.46 8.56 -0.88
N ILE A 31 13.00 7.50 -0.23
CA ILE A 31 12.51 6.28 -0.87
C ILE A 31 11.00 6.17 -0.58
N ASN A 32 10.19 6.11 -1.64
CA ASN A 32 8.74 6.20 -1.49
C ASN A 32 8.05 4.84 -1.61
N SER A 33 8.64 3.87 -2.31
CA SER A 33 8.02 2.56 -2.49
C SER A 33 9.05 1.46 -2.60
N ALA A 34 8.71 0.30 -2.06
CA ALA A 34 9.48 -0.94 -2.15
C ALA A 34 8.52 -2.13 -2.26
N VAL A 35 8.88 -3.13 -3.07
CA VAL A 35 8.13 -4.38 -3.25
C VAL A 35 9.07 -5.55 -3.12
N ALA A 36 8.55 -6.70 -2.67
CA ALA A 36 9.33 -7.91 -2.50
C ALA A 36 8.72 -9.11 -3.20
N ALA A 37 9.56 -9.94 -3.79
CA ALA A 37 9.25 -11.26 -4.32
C ALA A 37 10.55 -12.08 -4.43
N ASP A 38 10.43 -13.39 -4.58
CA ASP A 38 11.56 -14.28 -4.88
C ASP A 38 11.76 -14.32 -6.39
N TRP A 39 12.61 -13.40 -6.93
CA TRP A 39 12.88 -13.36 -8.38
C TRP A 39 13.90 -14.39 -8.85
N ASN A 40 14.79 -14.85 -7.97
CA ASN A 40 15.80 -15.81 -8.35
C ASN A 40 15.38 -17.27 -8.11
N GLY A 41 14.27 -17.51 -7.39
CA GLY A 41 13.73 -18.83 -7.11
C GLY A 41 14.51 -19.61 -6.04
N ASP A 42 15.21 -18.89 -5.15
CA ASP A 42 16.00 -19.50 -4.07
C ASP A 42 15.25 -19.69 -2.75
N GLY A 43 13.98 -19.26 -2.70
CA GLY A 43 13.10 -19.34 -1.54
C GLY A 43 13.26 -18.18 -0.55
N ARG A 44 13.98 -17.11 -0.93
CA ARG A 44 14.16 -15.89 -0.13
C ARG A 44 13.61 -14.69 -0.87
N MET A 45 13.16 -13.68 -0.13
CA MET A 45 12.66 -12.46 -0.77
C MET A 45 13.82 -11.58 -1.23
N ASP A 46 13.71 -11.17 -2.48
CA ASP A 46 14.43 -10.03 -3.05
C ASP A 46 13.57 -8.79 -2.92
N VAL A 47 14.16 -7.59 -3.04
CA VAL A 47 13.43 -6.33 -2.92
C VAL A 47 13.72 -5.40 -4.09
N ILE A 48 12.68 -4.90 -4.76
CA ILE A 48 12.83 -3.80 -5.72
C ILE A 48 12.42 -2.50 -5.05
N ALA A 49 13.31 -1.51 -5.12
CA ALA A 49 13.04 -0.16 -4.65
C ALA A 49 13.50 0.90 -5.64
N SER A 50 12.92 2.08 -5.53
CA SER A 50 13.26 3.21 -6.38
C SER A 50 14.12 4.22 -5.60
N LEU A 51 15.37 4.35 -5.99
CA LEU A 51 16.38 5.23 -5.38
C LEU A 51 16.87 6.26 -6.40
N ASP A 52 16.79 7.54 -6.06
CA ASP A 52 17.17 8.66 -6.93
C ASP A 52 16.49 8.60 -8.30
N ASP A 53 17.24 8.31 -9.37
CA ASP A 53 16.76 8.17 -10.73
C ASP A 53 16.78 6.71 -11.23
N LYS A 54 16.81 5.73 -10.31
CA LYS A 54 16.95 4.31 -10.64
C LYS A 54 15.87 3.46 -10.01
N VAL A 55 15.55 2.36 -10.65
CA VAL A 55 14.87 1.21 -10.04
C VAL A 55 15.92 0.12 -9.86
N ILE A 56 16.07 -0.38 -8.64
CA ILE A 56 17.12 -1.30 -8.24
C ILE A 56 16.48 -2.52 -7.56
N LEU A 57 16.90 -3.71 -7.97
CA LEU A 57 16.62 -4.96 -7.28
C LEU A 57 17.78 -5.25 -6.33
N PHE A 58 17.46 -5.56 -5.09
CA PHE A 58 18.37 -6.01 -4.04
C PHE A 58 18.14 -7.49 -3.79
N GLU A 59 19.13 -8.31 -4.15
CA GLU A 59 19.07 -9.77 -4.02
C GLU A 59 19.31 -10.19 -2.56
N GLY A 60 18.32 -10.83 -1.96
CA GLY A 60 18.41 -11.34 -0.59
C GLY A 60 19.30 -12.58 -0.48
N PRO A 61 19.87 -12.86 0.71
CA PRO A 61 19.84 -12.07 1.94
C PRO A 61 20.97 -11.05 2.07
N GLU A 62 21.95 -11.04 1.14
CA GLU A 62 23.14 -10.18 1.19
C GLU A 62 22.90 -8.81 0.57
N TRP A 63 21.72 -8.60 -0.01
CA TRP A 63 21.24 -7.37 -0.63
C TRP A 63 22.16 -6.85 -1.76
N GLY A 64 22.65 -7.77 -2.59
CA GLY A 64 23.38 -7.45 -3.82
C GLY A 64 22.55 -6.61 -4.78
N ALA A 65 23.07 -5.46 -5.23
CA ALA A 65 22.28 -4.48 -6.00
C ALA A 65 22.38 -4.71 -7.51
N HIS A 66 21.24 -4.83 -8.20
CA HIS A 66 21.10 -4.95 -9.64
C HIS A 66 20.25 -3.81 -10.18
N THR A 67 20.84 -2.93 -11.01
CA THR A 67 20.09 -1.81 -11.62
C THR A 67 19.16 -2.33 -12.71
N LEU A 68 17.86 -2.21 -12.51
CA LEU A 68 16.85 -2.63 -13.47
C LEU A 68 16.56 -1.55 -14.51
N HIS A 69 16.50 -0.28 -14.08
CA HIS A 69 16.24 0.85 -14.97
C HIS A 69 16.87 2.14 -14.46
N VAL A 70 17.25 3.03 -15.40
CA VAL A 70 17.75 4.38 -15.10
C VAL A 70 16.93 5.38 -15.86
N PHE A 71 16.23 6.28 -15.14
CA PHE A 71 15.44 7.33 -15.78
C PHE A 71 16.33 8.42 -16.37
N GLY A 72 16.12 8.72 -17.65
CA GLY A 72 16.81 9.83 -18.32
C GLY A 72 16.41 11.21 -17.79
N SER A 73 17.20 12.23 -18.10
CA SER A 73 16.86 13.61 -17.80
C SER A 73 15.55 14.02 -18.48
N GLY A 74 14.48 14.19 -17.72
CA GLY A 74 13.14 14.49 -18.22
C GLY A 74 12.09 13.45 -17.87
N GLN A 75 12.48 12.21 -17.58
CA GLN A 75 11.56 11.16 -17.13
C GLN A 75 11.24 11.26 -15.63
N SER A 76 12.11 11.85 -14.81
CA SER A 76 11.82 12.17 -13.41
C SER A 76 11.69 13.69 -13.21
N ARG A 77 10.52 14.15 -12.79
CA ARG A 77 10.26 15.59 -12.52
C ARG A 77 10.77 16.05 -11.17
N ASN A 78 11.14 15.14 -10.29
CA ASN A 78 11.40 15.46 -8.88
C ASN A 78 12.83 15.07 -8.46
N LYS A 79 13.86 15.74 -8.99
CA LYS A 79 15.19 15.69 -8.36
C LYS A 79 15.17 16.54 -7.09
N PRO A 80 15.60 16.06 -5.92
CA PRO A 80 16.27 14.80 -5.59
C PRO A 80 15.34 13.68 -5.06
N ARG A 81 14.08 13.60 -5.48
CA ARG A 81 13.11 12.61 -4.98
C ARG A 81 13.25 11.28 -5.71
N SER A 82 12.76 10.20 -5.08
CA SER A 82 12.63 8.86 -5.66
C SER A 82 12.03 8.89 -7.07
N ALA A 83 12.50 8.00 -7.94
CA ALA A 83 11.98 7.87 -9.30
C ALA A 83 10.52 7.41 -9.33
N CYS A 84 10.08 6.60 -8.35
CA CYS A 84 8.69 6.19 -8.18
C CYS A 84 8.03 6.88 -6.98
N ILE A 85 6.73 7.12 -7.10
CA ILE A 85 5.87 7.52 -5.98
C ILE A 85 5.31 6.27 -5.32
N HIS A 86 4.79 5.34 -6.12
CA HIS A 86 4.26 4.06 -5.67
C HIS A 86 4.58 2.97 -6.69
N SER A 87 4.59 1.71 -6.25
CA SER A 87 4.82 0.55 -7.10
C SER A 87 4.00 -0.66 -6.65
N CYS A 88 3.80 -1.61 -7.56
CA CYS A 88 3.22 -2.92 -7.31
C CYS A 88 3.85 -3.97 -8.22
N LEU A 89 3.52 -5.23 -7.97
CA LEU A 89 3.95 -6.37 -8.77
C LEU A 89 2.77 -6.99 -9.50
N MET A 90 3.02 -7.48 -10.71
CA MET A 90 2.02 -8.13 -11.54
C MET A 90 2.71 -8.95 -12.63
N ASP A 91 2.22 -10.14 -12.92
CA ASP A 91 2.59 -10.89 -14.14
C ASP A 91 1.76 -10.32 -15.31
N VAL A 92 2.34 -9.35 -16.03
CA VAL A 92 1.62 -8.56 -17.06
C VAL A 92 1.43 -9.34 -18.35
N ASP A 93 2.42 -10.16 -18.73
CA ASP A 93 2.42 -10.86 -20.01
C ASP A 93 2.05 -12.34 -19.91
N GLY A 94 1.82 -12.82 -18.69
CA GLY A 94 1.37 -14.19 -18.42
C GLY A 94 2.48 -15.23 -18.56
N ASP A 95 3.76 -14.83 -18.41
CA ASP A 95 4.90 -15.73 -18.50
C ASP A 95 5.27 -16.42 -17.18
N GLY A 96 4.61 -16.04 -16.08
CA GLY A 96 4.76 -16.57 -14.74
C GLY A 96 5.79 -15.82 -13.89
N ASP A 97 6.41 -14.77 -14.42
CA ASP A 97 7.36 -13.93 -13.71
C ASP A 97 6.66 -12.65 -13.19
N GLN A 98 7.05 -12.17 -12.01
CA GLN A 98 6.53 -10.91 -11.50
C GLN A 98 7.26 -9.73 -12.12
N ASP A 99 6.49 -8.87 -12.80
CA ASP A 99 6.95 -7.61 -13.35
C ASP A 99 6.82 -6.48 -12.32
N PHE A 100 7.55 -5.41 -12.53
CA PHE A 100 7.49 -4.21 -11.71
C PHE A 100 6.66 -3.12 -12.39
N ILE A 101 5.59 -2.66 -11.75
CA ILE A 101 4.82 -1.51 -12.19
C ILE A 101 5.10 -0.34 -11.24
N GLY A 102 5.40 0.82 -11.81
CA GLY A 102 5.70 2.02 -11.03
C GLY A 102 4.97 3.26 -11.54
N SER A 103 4.76 4.19 -10.63
CA SER A 103 4.27 5.53 -10.94
C SER A 103 5.33 6.58 -10.66
N ASN A 104 5.61 7.44 -11.64
CA ASN A 104 6.38 8.67 -11.42
C ASN A 104 5.67 9.88 -12.04
N ASN A 105 6.00 10.25 -13.28
CA ASN A 105 5.22 11.22 -14.06
C ASN A 105 4.01 10.59 -14.72
N THR A 106 4.14 9.31 -15.04
CA THR A 106 3.19 8.45 -15.74
C THR A 106 3.16 7.10 -15.03
N VAL A 107 2.35 6.17 -15.49
CA VAL A 107 2.39 4.78 -15.05
C VAL A 107 3.19 3.97 -16.07
N PHE A 108 4.14 3.19 -15.60
CA PHE A 108 5.05 2.41 -16.43
C PHE A 108 5.20 0.97 -15.90
N TRP A 109 5.64 0.12 -16.78
CA TRP A 109 5.93 -1.28 -16.54
C TRP A 109 7.40 -1.58 -16.90
N LEU A 110 8.12 -2.26 -16.01
CA LEU A 110 9.41 -2.88 -16.29
C LEU A 110 9.18 -4.38 -16.43
N GLU A 111 9.33 -4.88 -17.66
CA GLU A 111 9.18 -6.30 -18.01
C GLU A 111 10.35 -7.09 -17.46
N CYS A 112 10.04 -8.11 -16.62
CA CYS A 112 11.02 -9.02 -16.07
C CYS A 112 11.59 -9.90 -17.19
N PRO A 113 12.92 -9.94 -17.39
CA PRO A 113 13.50 -10.80 -18.41
C PRO A 113 13.67 -12.22 -17.89
N ALA A 114 13.70 -13.22 -18.79
CA ALA A 114 13.95 -14.62 -18.44
C ALA A 114 15.24 -14.83 -17.61
N LYS A 115 16.20 -13.91 -17.69
CA LYS A 115 17.36 -13.83 -16.79
C LYS A 115 17.13 -12.71 -15.77
N ARG A 116 16.32 -12.96 -14.78
CA ARG A 116 15.70 -12.02 -13.84
C ARG A 116 16.66 -11.04 -13.15
N LEU A 117 17.86 -11.50 -12.74
CA LEU A 117 18.90 -10.67 -12.13
C LEU A 117 19.87 -10.05 -13.17
N GLY A 118 19.64 -10.28 -14.45
CA GLY A 118 20.57 -9.91 -15.52
C GLY A 118 20.18 -8.68 -16.33
N GLY A 119 20.86 -7.55 -16.15
CA GLY A 119 20.77 -6.38 -17.02
C GLY A 119 19.51 -5.53 -16.81
N PRO A 120 19.32 -4.48 -17.62
CA PRO A 120 18.16 -3.62 -17.50
C PRO A 120 16.90 -4.33 -17.95
N TRP A 121 15.81 -4.15 -17.17
CA TRP A 121 14.48 -4.59 -17.53
C TRP A 121 13.89 -3.65 -18.59
N LYS A 122 13.05 -4.18 -19.45
CA LYS A 122 12.49 -3.41 -20.55
C LYS A 122 11.38 -2.48 -20.07
N TYR A 123 11.61 -1.18 -20.25
CA TYR A 123 10.62 -0.15 -19.92
C TYR A 123 9.50 -0.10 -20.96
N ARG A 124 8.26 -0.06 -20.48
CA ARG A 124 7.04 0.14 -21.28
C ARG A 124 6.12 1.15 -20.60
N THR A 125 5.42 1.95 -21.39
CA THR A 125 4.38 2.84 -20.88
C THR A 125 3.11 2.04 -20.62
N VAL A 126 2.53 2.21 -19.44
CA VAL A 126 1.19 1.70 -19.11
C VAL A 126 0.15 2.78 -19.41
N ASP A 127 0.38 3.99 -18.92
CA ASP A 127 -0.49 5.14 -19.19
C ASP A 127 0.30 6.45 -19.07
N ASP A 128 0.07 7.39 -19.98
CA ASP A 128 0.79 8.67 -20.06
C ASP A 128 -0.06 9.89 -19.63
N GLU A 129 -1.35 9.69 -19.34
CA GLU A 129 -2.30 10.72 -18.92
C GLU A 129 -2.60 10.69 -17.40
N ILE A 130 -2.40 9.53 -16.74
CA ILE A 130 -2.57 9.40 -15.30
C ILE A 130 -1.36 9.99 -14.61
N LEU A 131 -1.52 11.17 -14.03
CA LEU A 131 -0.41 11.92 -13.43
C LEU A 131 -0.60 12.12 -11.93
N GLY A 132 0.51 12.00 -11.19
CA GLY A 132 0.54 12.20 -9.73
C GLY A 132 -0.14 11.09 -8.96
N THR A 133 -0.11 9.89 -9.51
CA THR A 133 -0.57 8.66 -8.87
C THR A 133 0.19 8.40 -7.58
N HIS A 134 -0.56 8.26 -6.49
CA HIS A 134 -0.03 7.93 -5.17
C HIS A 134 -0.32 6.49 -4.75
N CYS A 135 -1.16 5.79 -5.51
CA CYS A 135 -1.49 4.40 -5.25
C CYS A 135 -1.65 3.63 -6.56
N LEU A 136 -1.07 2.44 -6.62
CA LEU A 136 -1.28 1.44 -7.64
C LEU A 136 -1.73 0.16 -6.93
N ILE A 137 -2.86 -0.40 -7.34
CA ILE A 137 -3.39 -1.67 -6.82
C ILE A 137 -3.63 -2.60 -8.00
N THR A 138 -3.22 -3.84 -7.85
CA THR A 138 -3.50 -4.92 -8.80
C THR A 138 -4.72 -5.71 -8.36
N ALA A 139 -5.72 -5.85 -9.23
CA ALA A 139 -6.97 -6.56 -8.93
C ALA A 139 -7.68 -6.97 -10.21
N ASP A 140 -8.45 -8.06 -10.18
CA ASP A 140 -9.37 -8.42 -11.26
C ASP A 140 -10.63 -7.57 -11.12
N VAL A 141 -10.63 -6.38 -11.73
CA VAL A 141 -11.71 -5.39 -11.57
C VAL A 141 -12.98 -5.82 -12.29
N ASN A 142 -12.85 -6.41 -13.46
CA ASN A 142 -13.97 -6.79 -14.31
C ASN A 142 -14.41 -8.26 -14.15
N GLN A 143 -13.74 -9.00 -13.26
CA GLN A 143 -13.97 -10.41 -12.95
C GLN A 143 -13.83 -11.33 -14.19
N ASP A 144 -12.90 -11.01 -15.11
CA ASP A 144 -12.60 -11.82 -16.30
C ASP A 144 -11.49 -12.87 -16.07
N GLY A 145 -10.92 -12.90 -14.87
CA GLY A 145 -9.85 -13.79 -14.45
C GLY A 145 -8.45 -13.29 -14.79
N GLN A 146 -8.33 -12.08 -15.35
CA GLN A 146 -7.06 -11.39 -15.56
C GLN A 146 -6.92 -10.24 -14.56
N ILE A 147 -5.71 -9.98 -14.14
CA ILE A 147 -5.45 -8.89 -13.21
C ILE A 147 -5.35 -7.57 -13.96
N ASP A 148 -6.06 -6.55 -13.47
CA ASP A 148 -6.05 -5.17 -13.93
C ASP A 148 -5.25 -4.29 -12.96
N LEU A 149 -5.07 -3.02 -13.30
CA LEU A 149 -4.38 -2.03 -12.47
C LEU A 149 -5.31 -0.88 -12.12
N ILE A 150 -5.44 -0.55 -10.84
CA ILE A 150 -6.17 0.62 -10.36
C ILE A 150 -5.17 1.75 -10.10
N ALA A 151 -5.49 2.95 -10.58
CA ALA A 151 -4.67 4.14 -10.42
C ALA A 151 -5.51 5.40 -10.23
N ASN A 152 -4.99 6.36 -9.47
CA ASN A 152 -5.60 7.66 -9.27
C ASN A 152 -4.85 8.77 -10.00
N SER A 153 -5.57 9.79 -10.50
CA SER A 153 -5.01 11.00 -11.08
C SER A 153 -5.23 12.20 -10.18
N GLY A 154 -4.19 12.56 -9.42
CA GLY A 154 -4.21 13.67 -8.46
C GLY A 154 -3.79 15.03 -9.05
N ARG A 155 -3.68 15.19 -10.39
CA ARG A 155 -3.22 16.43 -11.03
C ARG A 155 -4.38 17.27 -11.57
N THR A 156 -4.08 18.56 -11.75
CA THR A 156 -5.04 19.56 -12.28
C THR A 156 -5.23 19.43 -13.80
N ALA A 157 -6.33 19.97 -14.30
CA ALA A 157 -6.69 19.97 -15.74
C ALA A 157 -5.65 20.62 -16.68
N GLU A 158 -4.72 21.40 -16.14
CA GLU A 158 -3.62 21.98 -16.92
C GLU A 158 -2.56 20.95 -17.33
N LYS A 159 -2.55 19.78 -16.69
CA LYS A 159 -1.51 18.77 -16.86
C LYS A 159 -2.00 17.43 -17.39
N THR A 160 -3.29 17.16 -17.31
CA THR A 160 -3.90 15.89 -17.73
C THR A 160 -5.31 16.12 -18.27
N SER A 161 -5.75 15.28 -19.21
CA SER A 161 -7.11 15.27 -19.73
C SER A 161 -8.13 14.64 -18.77
N ILE A 162 -7.65 13.96 -17.72
CA ILE A 162 -8.44 13.24 -16.71
C ILE A 162 -8.12 13.69 -15.28
N PRO A 163 -8.25 15.00 -14.97
CA PRO A 163 -7.93 15.51 -13.64
C PRO A 163 -8.92 15.00 -12.58
N ASN A 164 -8.46 14.84 -11.34
CA ASN A 164 -9.30 14.44 -10.21
C ASN A 164 -10.13 13.18 -10.49
N SER A 165 -9.50 12.17 -11.07
CA SER A 165 -10.18 10.96 -11.55
C SER A 165 -9.60 9.71 -10.91
N LEU A 166 -10.43 8.66 -10.86
CA LEU A 166 -10.00 7.30 -10.57
C LEU A 166 -10.23 6.45 -11.82
N THR A 167 -9.31 5.54 -12.04
CA THR A 167 -9.21 4.80 -13.28
C THR A 167 -8.79 3.36 -12.98
N TRP A 168 -9.34 2.41 -13.71
CA TRP A 168 -8.72 1.11 -13.83
C TRP A 168 -8.21 0.91 -15.25
N LEU A 169 -7.13 0.17 -15.38
CA LEU A 169 -6.38 -0.05 -16.61
C LEU A 169 -6.38 -1.54 -16.88
N GLN A 170 -7.07 -1.92 -17.94
CA GLN A 170 -7.13 -3.30 -18.40
C GLN A 170 -5.89 -3.63 -19.21
N VAL A 171 -5.25 -4.74 -18.89
CA VAL A 171 -4.10 -5.24 -19.66
C VAL A 171 -4.55 -5.57 -21.08
N PRO A 172 -3.90 -5.04 -22.11
CA PRO A 172 -4.23 -5.38 -23.50
C PRO A 172 -3.89 -6.84 -23.80
N GLN A 173 -4.63 -7.46 -24.71
CA GLN A 173 -4.39 -8.82 -25.17
C GLN A 173 -2.94 -9.09 -25.62
N ASN A 174 -2.25 -8.07 -26.13
CA ASN A 174 -0.82 -8.11 -26.43
C ASN A 174 -0.12 -6.90 -25.80
N PRO A 175 0.28 -6.99 -24.51
CA PRO A 175 0.90 -5.89 -23.78
C PRO A 175 2.25 -5.45 -24.38
N HIS A 176 2.95 -6.35 -25.07
CA HIS A 176 4.24 -6.06 -25.70
C HIS A 176 4.17 -5.09 -26.87
N SER A 177 3.04 -5.00 -27.58
CA SER A 177 2.84 -4.15 -28.73
C SER A 177 1.93 -2.94 -28.48
N ALA A 178 1.30 -2.87 -27.32
CA ALA A 178 0.43 -1.76 -26.95
C ALA A 178 1.25 -0.51 -26.62
N GLU A 179 0.80 0.65 -27.08
CA GLU A 179 1.39 1.95 -26.71
C GLU A 179 0.98 2.33 -25.29
N CYS A 180 -0.28 2.07 -24.92
CA CYS A 180 -0.85 2.23 -23.58
C CYS A 180 -1.87 1.12 -23.31
N TRP A 181 -2.23 0.92 -22.04
CA TRP A 181 -3.28 -0.01 -21.65
C TRP A 181 -4.68 0.57 -21.89
N ILE A 182 -5.72 -0.26 -21.84
CA ILE A 182 -7.09 0.16 -22.04
C ILE A 182 -7.58 0.89 -20.79
N ARG A 183 -7.87 2.18 -20.92
CA ARG A 183 -8.24 3.06 -19.82
C ARG A 183 -9.74 3.12 -19.61
N HIS A 184 -10.21 2.84 -18.41
CA HIS A 184 -11.58 2.98 -17.96
C HIS A 184 -11.66 3.97 -16.81
N VAL A 185 -12.06 5.22 -17.10
CA VAL A 185 -12.22 6.28 -16.09
C VAL A 185 -13.60 6.15 -15.46
N PHE A 186 -13.70 5.54 -14.31
CA PHE A 186 -14.97 5.30 -13.61
C PHE A 186 -15.41 6.48 -12.72
N ALA A 187 -14.47 7.26 -12.18
CA ALA A 187 -14.70 8.48 -11.41
C ALA A 187 -14.09 9.68 -12.16
N ARG A 188 -14.84 10.29 -13.06
CA ARG A 188 -14.35 11.37 -13.92
C ARG A 188 -14.53 12.73 -13.27
N GLY A 189 -13.43 13.34 -12.81
CA GLY A 189 -13.44 14.63 -12.11
C GLY A 189 -14.13 14.58 -10.74
N ASP A 190 -14.40 13.39 -10.22
CA ASP A 190 -15.20 13.13 -9.04
C ASP A 190 -14.35 12.77 -7.80
N ALA A 191 -13.03 12.81 -7.95
CA ALA A 191 -12.07 12.58 -6.88
C ALA A 191 -11.16 13.81 -6.62
N PRO A 192 -11.73 15.02 -6.36
CA PRO A 192 -10.93 16.24 -6.18
C PRO A 192 -10.17 16.24 -4.84
N GLY A 193 -9.17 17.09 -4.73
CA GLY A 193 -8.52 17.35 -3.45
C GLY A 193 -7.29 16.53 -3.15
N ALA A 194 -6.58 16.08 -4.18
CA ALA A 194 -5.44 15.18 -4.10
C ALA A 194 -5.82 13.80 -3.53
N SER A 195 -6.56 13.03 -4.33
CA SER A 195 -6.79 11.61 -4.08
C SER A 195 -5.47 10.91 -3.77
N HIS A 196 -5.48 10.02 -2.76
CA HIS A 196 -4.27 9.42 -2.24
C HIS A 196 -4.31 7.91 -2.45
N TYR A 197 -4.43 7.12 -1.38
CA TYR A 197 -4.50 5.68 -1.49
C TYR A 197 -5.92 5.21 -1.77
N THR A 198 -6.02 4.10 -2.47
CA THR A 198 -7.24 3.42 -2.84
C THR A 198 -7.32 2.07 -2.14
N GLY A 199 -8.54 1.55 -1.96
CA GLY A 199 -8.82 0.19 -1.51
C GLY A 199 -9.72 -0.52 -2.50
N PHE A 200 -9.73 -1.85 -2.49
CA PHE A 200 -10.49 -2.69 -3.39
C PHE A 200 -11.17 -3.84 -2.64
N GLY A 201 -12.46 -4.05 -2.87
CA GLY A 201 -13.24 -5.14 -2.26
C GLY A 201 -14.74 -4.97 -2.47
N ASP A 202 -15.51 -6.04 -2.28
CA ASP A 202 -16.98 -6.00 -2.30
C ASP A 202 -17.49 -5.33 -1.02
N VAL A 203 -17.88 -4.06 -1.14
CA VAL A 203 -18.25 -3.22 0.00
C VAL A 203 -19.70 -3.40 0.41
N ASN A 204 -20.58 -3.60 -0.56
CA ASN A 204 -22.02 -3.69 -0.33
C ASN A 204 -22.56 -5.13 -0.31
N GLY A 205 -21.70 -6.13 -0.56
CA GLY A 205 -22.07 -7.56 -0.53
C GLY A 205 -22.83 -8.03 -1.77
N ASP A 206 -22.68 -7.33 -2.91
CA ASP A 206 -23.41 -7.66 -4.13
C ASP A 206 -22.60 -8.58 -5.09
N GLY A 207 -21.40 -8.97 -4.69
CA GLY A 207 -20.51 -9.87 -5.43
C GLY A 207 -19.65 -9.18 -6.48
N ARG A 208 -19.74 -7.86 -6.61
CA ARG A 208 -18.86 -7.07 -7.47
C ARG A 208 -17.87 -6.25 -6.60
N PRO A 209 -16.60 -6.20 -6.97
CA PRO A 209 -15.64 -5.42 -6.20
C PRO A 209 -15.81 -3.92 -6.44
N ASP A 210 -15.81 -3.16 -5.36
CA ASP A 210 -15.87 -1.72 -5.33
C ASP A 210 -14.48 -1.11 -5.12
N ILE A 211 -14.33 0.19 -5.38
CA ILE A 211 -13.07 0.89 -5.16
C ILE A 211 -13.29 2.05 -4.19
N SER A 212 -12.54 2.07 -3.10
CA SER A 212 -12.52 3.17 -2.15
C SER A 212 -11.32 4.09 -2.38
N CYS A 213 -11.43 5.35 -1.94
CA CYS A 213 -10.35 6.32 -2.01
C CYS A 213 -10.47 7.36 -0.90
N ALA A 214 -9.31 7.88 -0.50
CA ALA A 214 -9.18 9.02 0.39
C ALA A 214 -8.61 10.23 -0.35
N ALA A 215 -8.98 11.46 0.05
CA ALA A 215 -8.38 12.68 -0.47
C ALA A 215 -7.97 13.61 0.67
N LYS A 216 -6.69 14.00 0.64
CA LYS A 216 -6.07 14.68 1.77
C LYS A 216 -6.44 16.15 1.94
N GLY A 217 -6.86 16.82 0.87
CA GLY A 217 -7.18 18.24 0.89
C GLY A 217 -6.00 19.17 1.19
N GLY A 218 -6.33 20.32 1.75
CA GLY A 218 -5.42 21.42 2.03
C GLY A 218 -5.52 22.55 1.01
N ASP A 219 -4.89 23.70 1.30
CA ASP A 219 -5.01 24.93 0.47
C ASP A 219 -4.61 24.72 -1.00
N ALA A 220 -3.61 23.89 -1.24
CA ALA A 220 -3.14 23.55 -2.58
C ALA A 220 -4.04 22.53 -3.32
N PHE A 221 -4.98 21.90 -2.62
CA PHE A 221 -5.83 20.82 -3.12
C PHE A 221 -7.27 20.98 -2.64
N PRO A 222 -8.00 22.00 -3.13
CA PRO A 222 -9.37 22.25 -2.72
C PRO A 222 -10.30 21.08 -3.11
N GLY A 223 -11.35 20.87 -2.32
CA GLY A 223 -12.32 19.80 -2.52
C GLY A 223 -11.93 18.45 -1.93
N GLY A 224 -10.81 18.37 -1.22
CA GLY A 224 -10.37 17.17 -0.49
C GLY A 224 -10.96 17.03 0.90
N GLU A 225 -10.24 16.32 1.79
CA GLU A 225 -10.59 16.04 3.19
C GLU A 225 -11.82 15.13 3.32
N TRP A 226 -11.83 14.05 2.54
CA TRP A 226 -12.92 13.09 2.53
C TRP A 226 -12.42 11.64 2.40
N PHE A 227 -13.30 10.69 2.80
CA PHE A 227 -13.26 9.28 2.47
C PHE A 227 -14.51 8.92 1.68
N ALA A 228 -14.38 8.12 0.62
CA ALA A 228 -15.47 7.70 -0.23
C ALA A 228 -15.17 6.35 -0.88
N TRP A 229 -16.19 5.69 -1.41
CA TRP A 229 -16.08 4.54 -2.27
C TRP A 229 -16.99 4.70 -3.50
N TRP A 230 -16.70 3.96 -4.54
CA TRP A 230 -17.45 3.94 -5.80
C TRP A 230 -17.98 2.54 -6.01
N GLU A 231 -19.31 2.44 -6.13
CA GLU A 231 -20.03 1.20 -6.37
C GLU A 231 -19.86 0.77 -7.82
N GLN A 232 -19.39 -0.46 -8.04
CA GLN A 232 -19.20 -1.01 -9.36
C GLN A 232 -20.56 -1.34 -10.01
N PRO A 233 -20.91 -0.78 -11.18
CA PRO A 233 -22.07 -1.18 -11.93
C PRO A 233 -21.88 -2.57 -12.58
N LYS A 234 -22.96 -3.17 -13.10
CA LYS A 234 -22.88 -4.45 -13.82
C LYS A 234 -21.93 -4.44 -15.03
N ASP A 235 -21.79 -3.30 -15.67
CA ASP A 235 -20.79 -3.06 -16.71
C ASP A 235 -19.72 -2.13 -16.13
N PRO A 236 -18.54 -2.66 -15.72
CA PRO A 236 -17.51 -1.88 -15.04
C PRO A 236 -16.90 -0.78 -15.91
N THR A 237 -17.18 -0.75 -17.21
CA THR A 237 -16.70 0.30 -18.12
C THR A 237 -17.54 1.59 -18.07
N GLN A 238 -18.68 1.55 -17.39
CA GLN A 238 -19.55 2.70 -17.18
C GLN A 238 -19.05 3.56 -16.00
N ALA A 239 -19.66 4.73 -15.79
CA ALA A 239 -19.40 5.54 -14.61
C ALA A 239 -19.95 4.87 -13.35
N TRP A 240 -19.16 4.87 -12.27
CA TRP A 240 -19.53 4.27 -11.00
C TRP A 240 -20.19 5.31 -10.09
N GLU A 241 -21.11 4.87 -9.23
CA GLU A 241 -21.77 5.73 -8.27
C GLU A 241 -20.88 5.97 -7.05
N LYS A 242 -20.69 7.26 -6.68
CA LYS A 242 -19.88 7.65 -5.54
C LYS A 242 -20.72 7.66 -4.26
N HIS A 243 -20.23 6.99 -3.24
CA HIS A 243 -20.77 6.98 -1.88
C HIS A 243 -19.78 7.66 -0.93
N LEU A 244 -20.20 8.76 -0.34
CA LEU A 244 -19.39 9.53 0.58
C LEU A 244 -19.49 8.93 1.99
N LEU A 245 -18.34 8.53 2.57
CA LEU A 245 -18.28 8.00 3.94
C LEU A 245 -18.17 9.12 4.98
N ALA A 246 -17.23 10.04 4.76
CA ALA A 246 -16.99 11.15 5.66
C ALA A 246 -16.39 12.36 4.96
N VAL A 247 -16.71 13.56 5.45
CA VAL A 247 -16.13 14.85 5.07
C VAL A 247 -15.44 15.49 6.26
N ASN A 248 -14.72 16.58 6.04
CA ASN A 248 -13.94 17.27 7.09
C ASN A 248 -12.94 16.33 7.77
N GLN A 249 -12.23 15.56 6.95
CA GLN A 249 -11.21 14.61 7.36
C GLN A 249 -9.81 15.12 6.91
N PRO A 250 -9.25 16.15 7.56
CA PRO A 250 -8.01 16.76 7.13
C PRO A 250 -6.88 15.74 7.09
N GLY A 251 -6.25 15.66 5.91
CA GLY A 251 -5.16 14.74 5.69
C GLY A 251 -5.57 13.28 5.44
N ALA A 252 -6.82 12.98 5.11
CA ALA A 252 -7.28 11.64 4.74
C ALA A 252 -6.35 11.00 3.69
N THR A 253 -5.88 9.77 3.92
CA THR A 253 -4.81 9.19 3.12
C THR A 253 -5.07 7.75 2.71
N ASN A 254 -5.25 6.83 3.64
CA ASN A 254 -5.51 5.42 3.34
C ASN A 254 -6.93 5.02 3.72
N ILE A 255 -7.47 4.06 2.98
CA ILE A 255 -8.75 3.43 3.25
C ILE A 255 -8.75 2.02 2.65
N MET A 256 -8.78 1.00 3.50
CA MET A 256 -8.70 -0.41 3.09
C MET A 256 -9.93 -1.17 3.58
N PRO A 257 -10.70 -1.82 2.68
CA PRO A 257 -11.87 -2.60 3.04
C PRO A 257 -11.47 -3.98 3.59
N ALA A 258 -12.11 -4.39 4.68
CA ALA A 258 -12.02 -5.73 5.25
C ALA A 258 -13.15 -5.94 6.27
N ASP A 259 -13.51 -7.19 6.57
CA ASP A 259 -14.34 -7.52 7.75
C ASP A 259 -13.41 -7.53 8.98
N LEU A 260 -13.46 -6.47 9.77
CA LEU A 260 -12.54 -6.27 10.90
C LEU A 260 -13.08 -6.80 12.23
N ASP A 261 -14.36 -7.12 12.33
CA ASP A 261 -14.95 -7.62 13.56
C ASP A 261 -15.69 -8.95 13.41
N GLY A 262 -15.57 -9.61 12.26
CA GLY A 262 -16.08 -10.94 12.00
C GLY A 262 -17.60 -11.00 11.89
N ASP A 263 -18.27 -9.87 11.60
CA ASP A 263 -19.73 -9.81 11.52
C ASP A 263 -20.29 -10.12 10.11
N GLY A 264 -19.38 -10.34 9.14
CA GLY A 264 -19.70 -10.69 7.76
C GLY A 264 -20.02 -9.51 6.87
N HIS A 265 -19.82 -8.28 7.35
CA HIS A 265 -19.95 -7.06 6.59
C HIS A 265 -18.57 -6.41 6.37
N THR A 266 -18.40 -5.76 5.24
CA THR A 266 -17.17 -5.02 4.97
C THR A 266 -17.12 -3.74 5.81
N ASP A 267 -16.02 -3.57 6.51
CA ASP A 267 -15.60 -2.38 7.22
C ASP A 267 -14.52 -1.64 6.43
N TYR A 268 -14.04 -0.51 6.96
CA TYR A 268 -12.83 0.13 6.49
C TYR A 268 -11.90 0.47 7.63
N PHE A 269 -10.63 0.09 7.50
CA PHE A 269 -9.54 0.70 8.26
C PHE A 269 -9.00 1.90 7.48
N ALA A 270 -8.85 3.05 8.12
CA ALA A 270 -8.47 4.28 7.44
C ALA A 270 -7.49 5.13 8.25
N THR A 271 -6.67 5.94 7.57
CA THR A 271 -5.71 6.83 8.21
C THR A 271 -5.77 8.26 7.66
N ARG A 272 -5.40 9.23 8.52
CA ARG A 272 -5.18 10.62 8.13
C ARG A 272 -3.68 10.90 8.02
N GLY A 273 -3.02 10.32 7.02
CA GLY A 273 -1.56 10.32 6.87
C GLY A 273 -0.91 11.66 6.57
N HIS A 274 -1.69 12.68 6.20
CA HIS A 274 -1.27 14.08 6.14
C HIS A 274 -1.88 14.94 7.26
N GLY A 275 -2.47 14.30 8.25
CA GLY A 275 -3.11 14.88 9.43
C GLY A 275 -2.81 14.05 10.66
N GLN A 276 -3.84 13.69 11.39
CA GLN A 276 -3.74 12.96 12.65
C GLN A 276 -4.88 11.95 12.78
N GLY A 277 -4.55 10.74 13.19
CA GLY A 277 -5.50 9.73 13.61
C GLY A 277 -5.66 8.55 12.67
N VAL A 278 -6.09 7.45 13.27
CA VAL A 278 -6.49 6.19 12.66
C VAL A 278 -7.95 5.91 12.97
N LEU A 279 -8.69 5.47 11.96
CA LEU A 279 -10.14 5.35 11.96
C LEU A 279 -10.60 3.95 11.59
N TRP A 280 -11.76 3.58 12.09
CA TRP A 280 -12.56 2.46 11.62
C TRP A 280 -13.93 2.96 11.17
N PHE A 281 -14.34 2.65 9.96
CA PHE A 281 -15.72 2.83 9.51
C PHE A 281 -16.43 1.48 9.57
N LYS A 282 -17.23 1.27 10.64
CA LYS A 282 -17.92 0.00 10.85
C LYS A 282 -19.11 -0.17 9.92
N GLY A 283 -19.05 -1.23 9.10
CA GLY A 283 -20.13 -1.65 8.21
C GLY A 283 -21.40 -2.14 8.95
N PRO A 284 -22.49 -2.35 8.24
CA PRO A 284 -22.79 -1.86 6.87
C PRO A 284 -23.22 -0.39 6.83
N LYS A 285 -23.24 0.31 7.96
CA LYS A 285 -23.64 1.73 8.07
C LYS A 285 -22.45 2.68 8.02
N PHE A 286 -21.25 2.17 8.01
CA PHE A 286 -20.00 2.90 8.01
C PHE A 286 -19.92 3.95 9.13
N VAL A 287 -20.27 3.52 10.35
CA VAL A 287 -20.17 4.38 11.53
C VAL A 287 -18.69 4.65 11.82
N GLN A 288 -18.30 5.92 11.80
CA GLN A 288 -16.91 6.33 12.08
C GLN A 288 -16.57 6.13 13.56
N ILE A 289 -15.48 5.43 13.82
CA ILE A 289 -14.90 5.17 15.15
C ILE A 289 -13.44 5.59 15.13
N GLU A 290 -13.02 6.42 16.08
CA GLU A 290 -11.61 6.77 16.25
C GLU A 290 -10.90 5.62 16.98
N ILE A 291 -9.90 5.00 16.34
CA ILE A 291 -9.06 3.96 16.95
C ILE A 291 -7.90 4.60 17.72
N ASP A 292 -7.19 5.51 17.07
CA ASP A 292 -6.06 6.23 17.65
C ASP A 292 -6.08 7.69 17.17
N PRO A 293 -6.60 8.62 17.99
CA PRO A 293 -6.66 10.02 17.63
C PRO A 293 -5.32 10.75 17.77
N GLU A 294 -4.29 10.11 18.33
CA GLU A 294 -3.04 10.78 18.70
C GLU A 294 -1.88 10.55 17.73
N ILE A 295 -1.91 9.46 16.94
CA ILE A 295 -0.84 9.20 15.97
C ILE A 295 -0.81 10.32 14.91
N ILE A 296 0.38 10.87 14.68
CA ILE A 296 0.61 11.99 13.75
C ILE A 296 1.17 11.43 12.44
N PHE A 297 0.56 11.86 11.31
CA PHE A 297 0.96 11.49 9.95
C PHE A 297 1.08 9.98 9.68
N PRO A 298 0.10 9.12 10.04
CA PRO A 298 0.09 7.70 9.71
C PRO A 298 -0.11 7.54 8.18
N HIS A 299 1.01 7.60 7.43
CA HIS A 299 0.96 7.82 5.98
C HIS A 299 0.80 6.55 5.16
N SER A 300 1.44 5.47 5.56
CA SER A 300 1.29 4.15 4.93
C SER A 300 0.33 3.28 5.73
N LEU A 301 -0.26 2.27 5.10
CA LEU A 301 -1.15 1.31 5.75
C LEU A 301 -1.09 -0.02 5.01
N ASP A 302 -1.02 -1.11 5.75
CA ASP A 302 -1.34 -2.43 5.25
C ASP A 302 -2.12 -3.23 6.29
N LEU A 303 -2.85 -4.24 5.84
CA LEU A 303 -3.61 -5.18 6.67
C LEU A 303 -3.01 -6.59 6.55
N GLY A 304 -2.92 -7.28 7.66
CA GLY A 304 -2.45 -8.66 7.71
C GLY A 304 -2.63 -9.25 9.09
N ASP A 305 -2.69 -10.56 9.18
CA ASP A 305 -2.64 -11.30 10.43
C ASP A 305 -1.18 -11.33 10.89
N LEU A 306 -0.82 -10.50 11.87
CA LEU A 306 0.56 -10.29 12.32
C LEU A 306 0.93 -11.12 13.56
N ASP A 307 -0.06 -11.72 14.23
CA ASP A 307 0.17 -12.62 15.37
C ASP A 307 -0.35 -14.05 15.15
N ASN A 308 -0.78 -14.35 13.91
CA ASN A 308 -1.28 -15.64 13.48
C ASN A 308 -2.49 -16.15 14.30
N ASP A 309 -3.35 -15.23 14.78
CA ASP A 309 -4.57 -15.55 15.53
C ASP A 309 -5.81 -15.72 14.62
N GLY A 310 -5.68 -15.40 13.34
CA GLY A 310 -6.71 -15.52 12.32
C GLY A 310 -7.51 -14.24 12.07
N ASP A 311 -7.25 -13.18 12.82
CA ASP A 311 -7.89 -11.88 12.69
C ASP A 311 -7.00 -10.92 11.88
N LEU A 312 -7.60 -9.97 11.15
CA LEU A 312 -6.82 -8.97 10.41
C LEU A 312 -6.40 -7.82 11.32
N ASP A 313 -5.11 -7.64 11.44
CA ASP A 313 -4.47 -6.49 12.06
C ASP A 313 -4.19 -5.38 11.05
N ALA A 314 -3.77 -4.21 11.57
CA ALA A 314 -3.31 -3.12 10.72
C ALA A 314 -1.90 -2.66 11.13
N VAL A 315 -1.08 -2.35 10.15
CA VAL A 315 0.22 -1.70 10.36
C VAL A 315 0.27 -0.38 9.62
N THR A 316 0.73 0.66 10.30
CA THR A 316 0.95 1.98 9.70
C THR A 316 2.25 2.58 10.19
N SER A 317 2.89 3.38 9.36
CA SER A 317 4.08 4.14 9.75
C SER A 317 3.84 5.63 9.57
N SER A 318 4.28 6.40 10.55
CA SER A 318 4.29 7.86 10.47
C SER A 318 5.30 8.31 9.41
N LYS A 319 4.91 9.30 8.62
CA LYS A 319 5.79 9.90 7.62
C LYS A 319 6.87 10.79 8.26
N ASP A 320 6.46 11.80 9.02
CA ASP A 320 7.25 12.75 9.82
C ASP A 320 6.30 13.67 10.60
N PRO A 321 6.75 14.38 11.66
CA PRO A 321 8.09 14.41 12.26
C PRO A 321 8.31 13.31 13.31
N VAL A 322 7.35 12.44 13.53
CA VAL A 322 7.37 11.38 14.55
C VAL A 322 7.59 10.04 13.86
N ASP A 323 8.82 9.64 13.69
CA ASP A 323 9.18 8.40 13.01
C ASP A 323 8.80 7.17 13.85
N VAL A 324 7.55 6.70 13.71
CA VAL A 324 7.04 5.49 14.39
C VAL A 324 6.38 4.57 13.38
N THR A 325 6.63 3.28 13.53
CA THR A 325 5.81 2.21 12.95
C THR A 325 4.96 1.60 14.06
N ALA A 326 3.66 1.58 13.86
CA ALA A 326 2.69 1.07 14.82
C ALA A 326 1.87 -0.07 14.23
N TRP A 327 1.76 -1.15 14.96
CA TRP A 327 0.87 -2.26 14.75
C TRP A 327 -0.38 -2.05 15.62
N TYR A 328 -1.54 -2.21 15.04
CA TYR A 328 -2.84 -2.20 15.72
C TYR A 328 -3.36 -3.63 15.74
N GLU A 329 -2.99 -4.36 16.81
CA GLU A 329 -3.44 -5.71 17.08
C GLU A 329 -4.94 -5.72 17.28
N ASN A 330 -5.65 -6.46 16.43
CA ASN A 330 -7.09 -6.65 16.48
C ASN A 330 -7.41 -7.89 17.34
N ASN A 331 -8.58 -7.98 17.88
CA ASN A 331 -9.06 -9.16 18.62
C ASN A 331 -10.23 -9.86 17.91
N GLY A 332 -10.40 -9.65 16.59
CA GLY A 332 -11.47 -10.18 15.77
C GLY A 332 -12.86 -9.65 16.10
N ARG A 333 -12.95 -8.57 16.89
CA ARG A 333 -14.21 -7.93 17.29
C ARG A 333 -14.14 -6.41 17.21
N GLY A 334 -13.21 -5.91 16.39
CA GLY A 334 -13.01 -4.47 16.20
C GLY A 334 -12.42 -3.74 17.41
N LYS A 335 -11.75 -4.43 18.32
CA LYS A 335 -10.99 -3.80 19.39
C LYS A 335 -9.51 -3.86 19.09
N PHE A 336 -8.93 -2.73 18.79
CA PHE A 336 -7.53 -2.58 18.43
C PHE A 336 -6.66 -2.18 19.63
N THR A 337 -5.46 -2.78 19.72
CA THR A 337 -4.43 -2.43 20.69
C THR A 337 -3.20 -1.92 19.95
N ARG A 338 -2.84 -0.65 20.14
CA ARG A 338 -1.65 -0.07 19.52
C ARG A 338 -0.37 -0.62 20.15
N ARG A 339 0.55 -1.09 19.30
CA ARG A 339 1.92 -1.49 19.66
C ARG A 339 2.91 -0.71 18.78
N VAL A 340 3.88 -0.04 19.37
CA VAL A 340 4.98 0.59 18.62
C VAL A 340 6.03 -0.48 18.37
N ILE A 341 6.22 -0.86 17.10
CA ILE A 341 7.16 -1.92 16.71
C ILE A 341 8.51 -1.39 16.22
N ALA A 342 8.55 -0.13 15.76
CA ALA A 342 9.79 0.57 15.48
C ALA A 342 9.69 2.07 15.82
N SER A 343 10.83 2.67 16.14
CA SER A 343 10.99 4.11 16.32
C SER A 343 12.10 4.63 15.41
N LYS A 344 12.05 5.92 15.08
CA LYS A 344 12.97 6.57 14.12
C LYS A 344 12.95 5.87 12.75
N GLN A 345 11.76 5.40 12.37
CA GLN A 345 11.50 4.79 11.08
C GLN A 345 10.21 5.36 10.53
N GLY A 346 10.36 6.35 9.67
CA GLY A 346 9.26 6.90 8.90
C GLY A 346 9.03 6.09 7.62
N SER A 347 7.85 6.19 7.01
CA SER A 347 7.50 5.45 5.81
C SER A 347 6.60 6.24 4.86
N TYR A 348 6.71 5.90 3.59
CA TYR A 348 5.73 6.26 2.57
C TYR A 348 4.96 5.03 2.07
N ASP A 349 5.60 3.86 2.13
CA ASP A 349 5.03 2.56 1.76
C ASP A 349 5.44 1.52 2.81
N THR A 350 4.48 0.80 3.35
CA THR A 350 4.64 -0.24 4.37
C THR A 350 3.83 -1.45 3.93
N ARG A 351 4.44 -2.63 3.96
CA ARG A 351 3.83 -3.88 3.50
C ARG A 351 4.04 -5.00 4.50
N ALA A 352 2.95 -5.72 4.81
CA ALA A 352 2.96 -6.93 5.62
C ALA A 352 3.23 -8.14 4.71
N ILE A 353 4.44 -8.67 4.75
CA ILE A 353 4.90 -9.77 3.89
C ILE A 353 5.89 -10.65 4.65
N ASP A 354 5.84 -11.96 4.45
CA ASP A 354 6.81 -12.91 5.01
C ASP A 354 8.14 -12.78 4.25
N MET A 355 9.11 -12.09 4.85
CA MET A 355 10.38 -11.72 4.22
C MET A 355 11.44 -12.82 4.29
N ASP A 356 11.38 -13.67 5.31
CA ASP A 356 12.37 -14.72 5.55
C ASP A 356 11.83 -16.14 5.43
N ASN A 357 10.57 -16.25 5.03
CA ASN A 357 9.87 -17.50 4.72
C ASN A 357 9.71 -18.42 5.95
N ASP A 358 9.46 -17.82 7.12
CA ASP A 358 9.25 -18.55 8.37
C ASP A 358 7.77 -18.75 8.74
N GLY A 359 6.86 -18.19 7.93
CA GLY A 359 5.41 -18.39 8.01
C GLY A 359 4.67 -17.34 8.83
N ASP A 360 5.36 -16.31 9.35
CA ASP A 360 4.69 -15.12 9.89
C ASP A 360 4.87 -13.89 8.96
N LYS A 361 4.15 -12.81 9.26
CA LYS A 361 4.24 -11.59 8.47
C LYS A 361 5.22 -10.61 9.09
N ASP A 362 6.22 -10.25 8.31
CA ASP A 362 7.16 -9.17 8.57
C ASP A 362 6.65 -7.85 7.98
N ILE A 363 7.36 -6.75 8.24
CA ILE A 363 7.01 -5.44 7.73
C ILE A 363 8.13 -4.87 6.87
N LEU A 364 7.93 -4.85 5.56
CA LEU A 364 8.81 -4.15 4.61
C LEU A 364 8.45 -2.66 4.59
N ILE A 365 9.46 -1.79 4.69
CA ILE A 365 9.29 -0.34 4.79
C ILE A 365 10.17 0.41 3.76
N ALA A 366 9.54 1.23 2.92
CA ALA A 366 10.21 2.28 2.17
C ALA A 366 10.26 3.56 3.00
N GLY A 367 11.44 3.86 3.54
CA GLY A 367 11.66 4.91 4.52
C GLY A 367 11.82 6.29 3.90
N HIS A 368 10.70 7.00 3.67
CA HIS A 368 10.66 8.31 3.03
C HIS A 368 11.59 9.34 3.69
N THR A 369 11.39 9.61 4.96
CA THR A 369 12.22 10.56 5.74
C THR A 369 13.42 9.87 6.40
N SER A 370 13.34 8.57 6.58
CA SER A 370 14.43 7.75 7.11
C SER A 370 15.48 7.41 6.03
N ASN A 371 15.20 7.69 4.75
CA ASN A 371 16.11 7.50 3.61
C ASN A 371 16.70 6.07 3.52
N ASN A 372 15.89 5.06 3.77
CA ASN A 372 16.33 3.67 3.76
C ASN A 372 15.23 2.74 3.21
N VAL A 373 15.60 1.51 2.91
CA VAL A 373 14.67 0.39 2.84
C VAL A 373 15.07 -0.58 3.92
N VAL A 374 14.09 -0.94 4.75
CA VAL A 374 14.29 -1.88 5.85
C VAL A 374 13.14 -2.87 5.89
N TRP A 375 13.36 -3.99 6.58
CA TRP A 375 12.26 -4.81 7.04
C TRP A 375 12.38 -5.05 8.54
N LEU A 376 11.24 -5.20 9.17
CA LEU A 376 11.13 -5.50 10.58
C LEU A 376 10.70 -6.96 10.69
N GLU A 377 11.60 -7.78 11.20
CA GLU A 377 11.37 -9.20 11.41
C GLU A 377 10.42 -9.41 12.59
N ASN A 378 9.33 -10.14 12.32
CA ASN A 378 8.36 -10.49 13.34
C ASN A 378 8.99 -11.51 14.31
N PRO A 379 8.91 -11.29 15.62
CA PRO A 379 9.50 -12.22 16.58
C PRO A 379 8.66 -13.47 16.85
N LEU A 380 7.52 -13.67 16.20
CA LEU A 380 6.56 -14.72 16.55
C LEU A 380 7.16 -16.11 16.36
N ASN A 381 7.76 -16.39 15.23
CA ASN A 381 8.34 -17.70 14.89
C ASN A 381 9.85 -17.81 15.12
N ASN A 382 10.50 -16.74 15.57
CA ASN A 382 11.96 -16.72 15.83
C ASN A 382 12.44 -17.51 17.04
N GLN A 383 11.55 -18.13 17.82
CA GLN A 383 11.93 -18.83 19.07
C GLN A 383 12.53 -20.22 18.82
N GLU A 384 12.59 -20.71 17.57
CA GLU A 384 13.10 -22.04 17.22
C GLU A 384 14.40 -22.04 16.37
N ARG A 385 15.05 -20.89 16.18
CA ARG A 385 16.31 -20.80 15.40
C ARG A 385 17.55 -20.60 16.24
#